data_2f30ee8a66994adaa89675004e4e0017
#
_entry.id   2f30ee8a66994adaa89675004e4e0017
#
_cell.length_a   1.000
_cell.length_b   1.000
_cell.length_c   1.000
_cell.angle_alpha   90.00
_cell.angle_beta   90.00
_cell.angle_gamma   90.00
#
_symmetry.space_group_name_H-M   'P 1'
#
loop_
_entity.id
_entity.type
_entity.pdbx_description
1 polymer ?
#
loop_
_entity_poly.entity_id
_entity_poly.type
_entity_poly.pdbx_seq_one_letter_code
_entity_poly.pdbx_strand_id
1 'polypeptide(L)'
;MPNKNLSYPKVCKRKDGKYYIDFKLNNKRYRLFSGRIIGASLYPNSYPAKQRRPITLNLAKEVYDYIVSNDYSLYRKLSTLEKYDSIISDKLAEPLSREYRKTLIRLSTLLRQQLIKKGRIATSFIDSIPLKYNNNTSYNNTRRHVNVLVNFLHQRDFPIKLSSLKIRKQEEVLHSPINDVKGLLLKLKNYNRNLYLCCLLTYGCLLRPHQEIRLLKWKDFSDDLCYINLTGSKVKSKRNRIVPVPLYIRKILTKGVADHNIFSNALKPYSNDYFKTIWRRFKQLKSDIDISVTIYS
;
A
#
# COMPACT_ATOMS: atom_id res chain seq x y z
N MET A 1 -9.10 -40.42 8.59
CA MET A 1 -7.83 -39.83 9.07
C MET A 1 -6.77 -40.23 8.06
N PRO A 2 -5.89 -39.33 7.57
CA PRO A 2 -4.83 -39.71 6.68
C PRO A 2 -3.88 -40.68 7.41
N ASN A 3 -3.49 -41.78 6.77
CA ASN A 3 -2.57 -42.77 7.31
C ASN A 3 -1.22 -42.05 7.65
N LYS A 4 -0.96 -41.91 8.96
CA LYS A 4 0.29 -41.34 9.47
C LYS A 4 1.38 -42.42 9.41
N ASN A 5 1.96 -42.65 8.24
CA ASN A 5 2.96 -43.70 8.02
C ASN A 5 4.35 -43.04 7.87
N LEU A 6 5.22 -43.26 8.85
CA LEU A 6 6.63 -42.83 8.84
C LEU A 6 7.52 -44.05 9.09
N SER A 7 8.42 -44.34 8.15
CA SER A 7 9.51 -45.30 8.40
C SER A 7 10.70 -44.58 9.05
N TYR A 8 11.38 -45.24 10.00
CA TYR A 8 12.62 -44.68 10.59
C TYR A 8 13.66 -44.45 9.48
N PRO A 9 14.31 -43.25 9.44
CA PRO A 9 15.28 -42.91 8.40
C PRO A 9 16.50 -43.82 8.43
N LYS A 10 16.75 -44.53 7.33
CA LYS A 10 17.93 -45.43 7.17
C LYS A 10 19.14 -44.62 6.66
N VAL A 11 20.28 -44.83 7.26
CA VAL A 11 21.56 -44.25 6.79
C VAL A 11 22.05 -45.05 5.58
N CYS A 12 22.28 -44.35 4.48
CA CYS A 12 22.76 -44.89 3.21
C CYS A 12 24.04 -44.18 2.74
N LYS A 13 24.88 -44.91 2.00
CA LYS A 13 26.08 -44.37 1.38
C LYS A 13 25.98 -44.53 -0.14
N ARG A 14 26.30 -43.48 -0.88
CA ARG A 14 26.41 -43.50 -2.34
C ARG A 14 27.78 -44.04 -2.80
N LYS A 15 27.88 -44.40 -4.06
CA LYS A 15 29.15 -44.86 -4.68
C LYS A 15 30.24 -43.77 -4.63
N ASP A 16 29.86 -42.48 -4.64
CA ASP A 16 30.77 -41.33 -4.52
C ASP A 16 31.21 -41.03 -3.06
N GLY A 17 30.86 -41.89 -2.11
CA GLY A 17 31.24 -41.76 -0.70
C GLY A 17 30.40 -40.80 0.11
N LYS A 18 29.37 -40.18 -0.46
CA LYS A 18 28.44 -39.31 0.26
C LYS A 18 27.40 -40.11 1.02
N TYR A 19 27.09 -39.63 2.23
CA TYR A 19 26.05 -40.20 3.09
C TYR A 19 24.77 -39.44 2.98
N TYR A 20 23.63 -40.11 3.15
CA TYR A 20 22.28 -39.55 3.19
C TYR A 20 21.39 -40.44 4.03
N ILE A 21 20.22 -39.91 4.43
CA ILE A 21 19.15 -40.67 5.04
C ILE A 21 18.05 -40.93 4.02
N ASP A 22 17.43 -42.11 4.09
CA ASP A 22 16.35 -42.57 3.20
C ASP A 22 15.17 -43.04 4.06
N PHE A 23 14.00 -42.49 3.85
CA PHE A 23 12.77 -42.84 4.59
C PHE A 23 11.52 -42.62 3.75
N LYS A 24 10.41 -43.24 4.19
CA LYS A 24 9.08 -43.01 3.63
C LYS A 24 8.24 -42.21 4.63
N LEU A 25 7.54 -41.21 4.15
CA LEU A 25 6.57 -40.40 4.89
C LEU A 25 5.28 -40.35 4.06
N ASN A 26 4.17 -40.81 4.59
CA ASN A 26 2.87 -40.85 3.92
C ASN A 26 2.96 -41.44 2.48
N ASN A 27 3.60 -42.60 2.36
CA ASN A 27 3.88 -43.34 1.13
C ASN A 27 4.84 -42.65 0.11
N LYS A 28 5.35 -41.49 0.42
CA LYS A 28 6.35 -40.75 -0.41
C LYS A 28 7.75 -41.00 0.13
N ARG A 29 8.70 -41.31 -0.76
CA ARG A 29 10.11 -41.53 -0.42
C ARG A 29 10.88 -40.24 -0.40
N TYR A 30 11.69 -40.04 0.65
CA TYR A 30 12.57 -38.88 0.83
C TYR A 30 14.02 -39.31 1.00
N ARG A 31 14.94 -38.52 0.43
CA ARG A 31 16.39 -38.67 0.62
C ARG A 31 16.97 -37.32 1.01
N LEU A 32 17.54 -37.24 2.22
CA LEU A 32 18.10 -36.01 2.72
C LEU A 32 19.61 -36.17 2.96
N PHE A 33 20.38 -35.20 2.48
CA PHE A 33 21.82 -35.12 2.62
C PHE A 33 22.27 -34.17 3.72
N SER A 34 21.34 -33.39 4.29
CA SER A 34 21.57 -32.42 5.36
C SER A 34 20.30 -32.17 6.15
N GLY A 35 20.45 -31.53 7.33
CA GLY A 35 19.35 -31.11 8.21
C GLY A 35 18.66 -29.83 7.79
N ARG A 36 19.03 -29.21 6.67
CA ARG A 36 18.54 -27.88 6.25
C ARG A 36 17.02 -27.78 6.20
N ILE A 37 16.33 -28.85 5.77
CA ILE A 37 14.86 -28.87 5.61
C ILE A 37 14.13 -28.76 6.95
N ILE A 38 14.75 -29.23 8.03
CA ILE A 38 14.24 -29.15 9.40
C ILE A 38 14.86 -28.02 10.21
N GLY A 39 15.65 -27.14 9.57
CA GLY A 39 16.35 -26.04 10.23
C GLY A 39 17.56 -26.47 11.07
N ALA A 40 18.01 -27.73 11.00
CA ALA A 40 19.17 -28.22 11.74
C ALA A 40 20.48 -28.01 10.97
N SER A 41 21.52 -27.53 11.68
CA SER A 41 22.85 -27.29 11.11
C SER A 41 23.69 -28.59 10.99
N LEU A 42 23.08 -29.66 10.46
CA LEU A 42 23.69 -30.97 10.26
C LEU A 42 24.03 -31.18 8.79
N TYR A 43 25.30 -31.22 8.47
CA TYR A 43 25.85 -31.38 7.11
C TYR A 43 26.84 -32.55 7.06
N PRO A 44 26.40 -33.83 7.08
CA PRO A 44 27.29 -34.98 7.21
C PRO A 44 28.45 -35.00 6.21
N ASN A 45 28.21 -34.56 4.98
CA ASN A 45 29.17 -34.63 3.90
C ASN A 45 30.24 -33.50 3.92
N SER A 46 30.11 -32.51 4.80
CA SER A 46 31.17 -31.51 5.05
C SER A 46 32.22 -31.97 6.05
N TYR A 47 32.03 -33.16 6.68
CA TYR A 47 32.98 -33.72 7.62
C TYR A 47 33.90 -34.75 6.97
N PRO A 48 35.11 -35.04 7.59
CA PRO A 48 35.99 -36.11 7.16
C PRO A 48 35.29 -37.48 7.07
N ALA A 49 35.70 -38.35 6.16
CA ALA A 49 35.00 -39.58 5.82
C ALA A 49 34.64 -40.47 7.05
N LYS A 50 35.57 -40.56 8.03
CA LYS A 50 35.36 -41.32 9.27
C LYS A 50 34.22 -40.80 10.15
N GLN A 51 33.88 -39.49 10.09
CA GLN A 51 32.87 -38.85 10.90
C GLN A 51 31.50 -38.76 10.22
N ARG A 52 31.42 -38.96 8.90
CA ARG A 52 30.19 -38.79 8.13
C ARG A 52 29.06 -39.71 8.60
N ARG A 53 29.38 -40.98 8.87
CA ARG A 53 28.37 -41.96 9.31
C ARG A 53 27.72 -41.61 10.66
N PRO A 54 28.47 -41.34 11.76
CA PRO A 54 27.89 -40.92 13.03
C PRO A 54 27.01 -39.66 12.91
N ILE A 55 27.48 -38.64 12.14
CA ILE A 55 26.69 -37.41 11.95
C ILE A 55 25.44 -37.67 11.13
N THR A 56 25.47 -38.62 10.17
CA THR A 56 24.25 -39.02 9.45
C THR A 56 23.27 -39.81 10.35
N LEU A 57 23.75 -40.54 11.32
CA LEU A 57 22.90 -41.18 12.33
C LEU A 57 22.19 -40.14 13.22
N ASN A 58 22.92 -39.09 13.62
CA ASN A 58 22.30 -37.95 14.34
C ASN A 58 21.27 -37.25 13.46
N LEU A 59 21.56 -37.04 12.18
CA LEU A 59 20.60 -36.47 11.23
C LEU A 59 19.33 -37.34 11.12
N ALA A 60 19.47 -38.66 11.08
CA ALA A 60 18.34 -39.59 11.04
C ALA A 60 17.44 -39.47 12.26
N LYS A 61 18.04 -39.38 13.45
CA LYS A 61 17.32 -39.21 14.71
C LYS A 61 16.59 -37.84 14.74
N GLU A 62 17.28 -36.75 14.49
CA GLU A 62 16.69 -35.41 14.53
C GLU A 62 15.57 -35.23 13.50
N VAL A 63 15.72 -35.79 12.29
CA VAL A 63 14.66 -35.76 11.27
C VAL A 63 13.44 -36.57 11.71
N TYR A 64 13.66 -37.74 12.32
CA TYR A 64 12.58 -38.55 12.85
C TYR A 64 11.80 -37.83 13.97
N ASP A 65 12.53 -37.34 14.97
CA ASP A 65 11.95 -36.62 16.12
C ASP A 65 11.20 -35.35 15.67
N TYR A 66 11.78 -34.61 14.70
CA TYR A 66 11.14 -33.43 14.09
C TYR A 66 9.82 -33.79 13.40
N ILE A 67 9.80 -34.86 12.58
CA ILE A 67 8.58 -35.26 11.85
C ILE A 67 7.49 -35.70 12.83
N VAL A 68 7.85 -36.46 13.85
CA VAL A 68 6.91 -36.91 14.88
C VAL A 68 6.32 -35.73 15.67
N SER A 69 7.17 -34.79 16.08
CA SER A 69 6.74 -33.59 16.80
C SER A 69 5.98 -32.59 15.93
N ASN A 70 6.20 -32.61 14.61
CA ASN A 70 5.56 -31.73 13.64
C ASN A 70 4.35 -32.39 12.91
N ASP A 71 3.61 -33.21 13.65
CA ASP A 71 2.38 -33.87 13.20
C ASP A 71 2.55 -34.66 11.88
N TYR A 72 3.62 -35.45 11.77
CA TYR A 72 4.01 -36.22 10.59
C TYR A 72 4.17 -35.38 9.31
N SER A 73 4.73 -34.19 9.46
CA SER A 73 5.08 -33.30 8.35
C SER A 73 6.59 -33.01 8.35
N LEU A 74 7.22 -33.13 7.18
CA LEU A 74 8.62 -32.74 6.96
C LEU A 74 8.78 -31.21 6.87
N TYR A 75 7.72 -30.52 6.52
CA TYR A 75 7.71 -29.06 6.40
C TYR A 75 7.06 -28.45 7.65
N ARG A 76 7.70 -27.42 8.19
CA ARG A 76 7.13 -26.68 9.32
C ARG A 76 5.75 -26.16 8.93
N LYS A 77 4.73 -26.57 9.65
CA LYS A 77 3.41 -25.95 9.54
C LYS A 77 3.52 -24.53 10.11
N LEU A 78 3.38 -23.54 9.26
CA LEU A 78 3.26 -22.17 9.72
C LEU A 78 2.06 -22.06 10.66
N SER A 79 2.22 -21.38 11.78
CA SER A 79 1.08 -20.98 12.60
C SER A 79 0.13 -20.11 11.78
N THR A 80 -1.13 -20.03 12.17
CA THR A 80 -2.12 -19.18 11.49
C THR A 80 -1.63 -17.73 11.40
N LEU A 81 -0.90 -17.26 12.41
CA LEU A 81 -0.35 -15.91 12.43
C LEU A 81 0.82 -15.75 11.44
N GLU A 82 1.76 -16.69 11.42
CA GLU A 82 2.87 -16.69 10.46
C GLU A 82 2.36 -16.78 9.02
N LYS A 83 1.34 -17.61 8.76
CA LYS A 83 0.68 -17.70 7.45
C LYS A 83 0.05 -16.36 7.06
N TYR A 84 -0.64 -15.70 8.00
CA TYR A 84 -1.20 -14.37 7.79
C TYR A 84 -0.12 -13.35 7.43
N ASP A 85 0.93 -13.27 8.25
CA ASP A 85 2.01 -12.28 8.08
C ASP A 85 2.75 -12.48 6.75
N SER A 86 3.02 -13.72 6.34
CA SER A 86 3.61 -14.05 5.04
C SER A 86 2.74 -13.56 3.88
N ILE A 87 1.44 -13.88 3.88
CA ILE A 87 0.52 -13.50 2.80
C ILE A 87 0.38 -11.97 2.71
N ILE A 88 0.30 -11.28 3.84
CA ILE A 88 0.20 -9.81 3.85
C ILE A 88 1.50 -9.17 3.37
N SER A 89 2.67 -9.73 3.72
CA SER A 89 3.96 -9.27 3.22
C SER A 89 4.01 -9.32 1.70
N ASP A 90 3.55 -10.42 1.08
CA ASP A 90 3.48 -10.56 -0.38
C ASP A 90 2.58 -9.48 -1.00
N LYS A 91 1.41 -9.20 -0.37
CA LYS A 91 0.51 -8.15 -0.85
C LYS A 91 1.14 -6.76 -0.79
N LEU A 92 1.89 -6.48 0.26
CA LEU A 92 2.55 -5.20 0.46
C LEU A 92 3.82 -5.04 -0.39
N ALA A 93 4.40 -6.11 -0.91
CA ALA A 93 5.53 -6.08 -1.83
C ALA A 93 5.13 -5.66 -3.27
N GLU A 94 3.83 -5.73 -3.62
CA GLU A 94 3.34 -5.28 -4.92
C GLU A 94 3.65 -3.79 -5.18
N PRO A 95 3.72 -3.34 -6.45
CA PRO A 95 3.96 -1.94 -6.81
C PRO A 95 2.75 -1.05 -6.49
N LEU A 96 2.56 -0.75 -5.21
CA LEU A 96 1.45 0.06 -4.70
C LEU A 96 1.87 1.53 -4.54
N SER A 97 0.92 2.46 -4.75
CA SER A 97 1.15 3.86 -4.40
C SER A 97 1.36 4.00 -2.89
N ARG A 98 2.17 5.00 -2.48
CA ARG A 98 2.53 5.23 -1.07
C ARG A 98 1.30 5.33 -0.15
N GLU A 99 0.27 6.08 -0.56
CA GLU A 99 -0.91 6.32 0.28
C GLU A 99 -1.81 5.08 0.34
N TYR A 100 -1.93 4.33 -0.76
CA TYR A 100 -2.66 3.07 -0.78
C TYR A 100 -1.98 2.02 0.10
N ARG A 101 -0.65 1.90 0.02
CA ARG A 101 0.14 1.01 0.89
C ARG A 101 -0.07 1.32 2.37
N LYS A 102 -0.03 2.60 2.78
CA LYS A 102 -0.34 3.01 4.17
C LYS A 102 -1.74 2.56 4.62
N THR A 103 -2.72 2.71 3.74
CA THR A 103 -4.09 2.28 4.03
C THR A 103 -4.17 0.77 4.24
N LEU A 104 -3.54 -0.02 3.37
CA LEU A 104 -3.50 -1.48 3.51
C LEU A 104 -2.74 -1.91 4.77
N ILE A 105 -1.61 -1.28 5.11
CA ILE A 105 -0.87 -1.55 6.35
C ILE A 105 -1.78 -1.33 7.57
N ARG A 106 -2.47 -0.18 7.64
CA ARG A 106 -3.39 0.11 8.75
C ARG A 106 -4.49 -0.93 8.88
N LEU A 107 -5.10 -1.32 7.77
CA LEU A 107 -6.18 -2.31 7.76
C LEU A 107 -5.67 -3.72 8.09
N SER A 108 -4.55 -4.14 7.54
CA SER A 108 -3.94 -5.43 7.85
C SER A 108 -3.52 -5.52 9.33
N THR A 109 -3.02 -4.43 9.92
CA THR A 109 -2.72 -4.38 11.36
C THR A 109 -3.97 -4.61 12.20
N LEU A 110 -5.12 -4.03 11.84
CA LEU A 110 -6.39 -4.27 12.54
C LEU A 110 -6.84 -5.74 12.45
N LEU A 111 -6.73 -6.34 11.26
CA LEU A 111 -7.06 -7.76 11.06
C LEU A 111 -6.11 -8.66 11.85
N ARG A 112 -4.80 -8.35 11.85
CA ARG A 112 -3.78 -9.07 12.64
C ARG A 112 -4.06 -9.02 14.14
N GLN A 113 -4.40 -7.86 14.67
CA GLN A 113 -4.75 -7.69 16.09
C GLN A 113 -5.98 -8.53 16.46
N GLN A 114 -6.99 -8.58 15.58
CA GLN A 114 -8.16 -9.44 15.78
C GLN A 114 -7.78 -10.92 15.79
N LEU A 115 -6.90 -11.33 14.87
CA LEU A 115 -6.38 -12.70 14.81
C LEU A 115 -5.66 -13.09 16.10
N ILE A 116 -4.77 -12.23 16.61
CA ILE A 116 -4.06 -12.45 17.88
C ILE A 116 -5.06 -12.56 19.04
N LYS A 117 -6.04 -11.64 19.12
CA LYS A 117 -6.98 -11.57 20.25
C LYS A 117 -7.99 -12.71 20.27
N LYS A 118 -8.43 -13.20 19.10
CA LYS A 118 -9.56 -14.15 18.97
C LYS A 118 -9.18 -15.46 18.28
N GLY A 119 -7.94 -15.66 17.87
CA GLY A 119 -7.48 -16.82 17.09
C GLY A 119 -8.07 -16.93 15.69
N ARG A 120 -9.00 -16.03 15.32
CA ARG A 120 -9.66 -16.02 14.00
C ARG A 120 -10.13 -14.61 13.62
N ILE A 121 -10.31 -14.38 12.33
CA ILE A 121 -10.91 -13.15 11.79
C ILE A 121 -12.36 -13.46 11.38
N ALA A 122 -13.32 -13.06 12.20
CA ALA A 122 -14.73 -13.29 11.92
C ALA A 122 -15.25 -12.29 10.86
N THR A 123 -16.22 -12.69 10.03
CA THR A 123 -16.87 -11.83 9.03
C THR A 123 -17.52 -10.61 9.68
N SER A 124 -18.14 -10.77 10.84
CA SER A 124 -18.72 -9.64 11.60
C SER A 124 -17.69 -8.57 11.98
N PHE A 125 -16.44 -8.96 12.27
CA PHE A 125 -15.37 -8.00 12.51
C PHE A 125 -14.96 -7.28 11.21
N ILE A 126 -14.81 -8.02 10.10
CA ILE A 126 -14.51 -7.45 8.78
C ILE A 126 -15.55 -6.40 8.42
N ASP A 127 -16.83 -6.72 8.58
CA ASP A 127 -17.97 -5.86 8.27
C ASP A 127 -18.04 -4.64 9.20
N SER A 128 -17.64 -4.78 10.45
CA SER A 128 -17.61 -3.66 11.40
C SER A 128 -16.65 -2.53 11.02
N ILE A 129 -15.61 -2.83 10.23
CA ILE A 129 -14.59 -1.83 9.86
C ILE A 129 -15.18 -0.72 8.97
N PRO A 130 -15.85 -1.00 7.84
CA PRO A 130 -16.51 0.05 7.05
C PRO A 130 -17.76 0.62 7.72
N LEU A 131 -18.47 -0.15 8.52
CA LEU A 131 -19.69 0.31 9.22
C LEU A 131 -19.45 1.45 10.23
N LYS A 132 -18.21 1.70 10.62
CA LYS A 132 -17.83 2.86 11.46
C LYS A 132 -18.05 4.21 10.75
N TYR A 133 -18.20 4.21 9.43
CA TYR A 133 -18.33 5.44 8.65
C TYR A 133 -19.79 5.70 8.26
N ASN A 134 -20.33 6.85 8.67
CA ASN A 134 -21.64 7.32 8.26
C ASN A 134 -21.63 7.82 6.81
N ASN A 135 -20.54 8.44 6.38
CA ASN A 135 -20.37 8.93 5.01
C ASN A 135 -20.19 7.76 4.02
N ASN A 136 -21.06 7.71 3.00
CA ASN A 136 -21.10 6.62 2.02
C ASN A 136 -19.81 6.49 1.20
N THR A 137 -19.12 7.59 0.90
CA THR A 137 -17.82 7.56 0.20
C THR A 137 -16.75 6.89 1.05
N SER A 138 -16.65 7.28 2.33
CA SER A 138 -15.69 6.70 3.28
C SER A 138 -16.00 5.22 3.56
N TYR A 139 -17.28 4.88 3.73
CA TYR A 139 -17.76 3.51 3.86
C TYR A 139 -17.33 2.67 2.64
N ASN A 140 -17.68 3.10 1.43
CA ASN A 140 -17.41 2.36 0.19
C ASN A 140 -15.89 2.19 -0.06
N ASN A 141 -15.11 3.24 0.19
CA ASN A 141 -13.65 3.17 0.04
C ASN A 141 -13.03 2.19 1.05
N THR A 142 -13.44 2.26 2.31
CA THR A 142 -12.93 1.36 3.36
C THR A 142 -13.34 -0.08 3.07
N ARG A 143 -14.60 -0.33 2.70
CA ARG A 143 -15.09 -1.64 2.29
C ARG A 143 -14.26 -2.20 1.13
N ARG A 144 -14.00 -1.41 0.10
CA ARG A 144 -13.17 -1.82 -1.04
C ARG A 144 -11.78 -2.24 -0.60
N HIS A 145 -11.12 -1.44 0.24
CA HIS A 145 -9.76 -1.74 0.70
C HIS A 145 -9.70 -2.96 1.61
N VAL A 146 -10.66 -3.14 2.50
CA VAL A 146 -10.78 -4.34 3.34
C VAL A 146 -10.99 -5.58 2.46
N ASN A 147 -11.91 -5.50 1.49
CA ASN A 147 -12.18 -6.64 0.59
C ASN A 147 -10.96 -7.02 -0.26
N VAL A 148 -10.11 -6.07 -0.65
CA VAL A 148 -8.84 -6.39 -1.33
C VAL A 148 -7.96 -7.29 -0.47
N LEU A 149 -7.80 -6.98 0.83
CA LEU A 149 -7.01 -7.82 1.75
C LEU A 149 -7.68 -9.18 2.01
N VAL A 150 -8.98 -9.17 2.26
CA VAL A 150 -9.75 -10.39 2.56
C VAL A 150 -9.76 -11.35 1.36
N ASN A 151 -9.98 -10.83 0.14
CA ASN A 151 -9.91 -11.62 -1.09
C ASN A 151 -8.50 -12.19 -1.31
N PHE A 152 -7.47 -11.41 -1.06
CA PHE A 152 -6.08 -11.83 -1.24
C PHE A 152 -5.70 -12.94 -0.23
N LEU A 153 -6.17 -12.85 1.01
CA LEU A 153 -6.03 -13.90 2.03
C LEU A 153 -6.82 -15.16 1.63
N HIS A 154 -8.06 -14.99 1.20
CA HIS A 154 -8.93 -16.11 0.80
C HIS A 154 -8.36 -16.89 -0.40
N GLN A 155 -7.85 -16.20 -1.42
CA GLN A 155 -7.21 -16.80 -2.60
C GLN A 155 -5.94 -17.60 -2.27
N ARG A 156 -5.38 -17.45 -1.06
CA ARG A 156 -4.20 -18.19 -0.56
C ARG A 156 -4.55 -19.18 0.54
N ASP A 157 -5.78 -19.67 0.53
CA ASP A 157 -6.29 -20.66 1.47
C ASP A 157 -6.11 -20.26 2.95
N PHE A 158 -6.18 -18.95 3.23
CA PHE A 158 -6.30 -18.49 4.61
C PHE A 158 -7.74 -18.67 5.09
N PRO A 159 -7.96 -19.16 6.34
CA PRO A 159 -9.31 -19.45 6.85
C PRO A 159 -10.09 -18.17 7.16
N ILE A 160 -10.58 -17.49 6.13
CA ILE A 160 -11.34 -16.24 6.21
C ILE A 160 -12.55 -16.31 5.28
N LYS A 161 -13.68 -15.77 5.73
CA LYS A 161 -14.89 -15.64 4.90
C LYS A 161 -14.99 -14.24 4.33
N LEU A 162 -15.48 -14.14 3.10
CA LEU A 162 -15.69 -12.88 2.41
C LEU A 162 -16.83 -12.08 3.04
N SER A 163 -16.74 -10.75 2.97
CA SER A 163 -17.81 -9.86 3.39
C SER A 163 -18.95 -9.85 2.38
N SER A 164 -20.19 -9.87 2.87
CA SER A 164 -21.42 -9.72 2.06
C SER A 164 -21.95 -8.30 2.00
N LEU A 165 -21.28 -7.33 2.63
CA LEU A 165 -21.71 -5.93 2.63
C LEU A 165 -21.84 -5.39 1.21
N LYS A 166 -22.94 -4.69 0.94
CA LYS A 166 -23.20 -4.05 -0.36
C LYS A 166 -22.61 -2.64 -0.41
N ILE A 167 -22.40 -2.13 -1.62
CA ILE A 167 -22.03 -0.73 -1.86
C ILE A 167 -23.22 0.14 -1.49
N ARG A 168 -22.99 1.25 -0.77
CA ARG A 168 -23.99 2.26 -0.51
C ARG A 168 -24.05 3.25 -1.67
N LYS A 169 -25.24 3.65 -2.08
CA LYS A 169 -25.42 4.70 -3.08
C LYS A 169 -24.82 6.01 -2.55
N GLN A 170 -23.99 6.64 -3.35
CA GLN A 170 -23.46 7.96 -3.04
C GLN A 170 -24.49 9.01 -3.49
N GLU A 171 -24.73 9.97 -2.63
CA GLU A 171 -25.46 11.16 -3.02
C GLU A 171 -24.52 12.08 -3.80
N GLU A 172 -24.97 12.56 -4.93
CA GLU A 172 -24.27 13.59 -5.68
C GLU A 172 -24.39 14.91 -4.94
N VAL A 173 -23.27 15.39 -4.42
CA VAL A 173 -23.23 16.74 -3.84
C VAL A 173 -22.76 17.68 -4.95
N LEU A 174 -23.67 18.44 -5.48
CA LEU A 174 -23.36 19.55 -6.37
C LEU A 174 -22.72 20.67 -5.53
N HIS A 175 -21.55 21.11 -5.96
CA HIS A 175 -20.96 22.30 -5.38
C HIS A 175 -21.78 23.51 -5.79
N SER A 176 -22.15 24.36 -4.81
CA SER A 176 -22.82 25.62 -5.10
C SER A 176 -21.94 26.51 -5.98
N PRO A 177 -22.43 27.06 -7.08
CA PRO A 177 -21.69 27.97 -7.90
C PRO A 177 -21.32 29.22 -7.10
N ILE A 178 -20.16 29.78 -7.39
CA ILE A 178 -19.73 31.06 -6.80
C ILE A 178 -20.37 32.18 -7.63
N ASN A 179 -21.34 32.88 -7.05
CA ASN A 179 -22.08 33.96 -7.76
C ASN A 179 -21.16 35.15 -8.09
N ASP A 180 -20.27 35.55 -7.15
CA ASP A 180 -19.34 36.67 -7.34
C ASP A 180 -17.90 36.17 -7.34
N VAL A 181 -17.47 35.61 -8.46
CA VAL A 181 -16.08 35.16 -8.67
C VAL A 181 -15.08 36.34 -8.62
N LYS A 182 -15.47 37.50 -9.18
CA LYS A 182 -14.59 38.67 -9.22
C LYS A 182 -14.33 39.24 -7.81
N GLY A 183 -15.39 39.40 -7.03
CA GLY A 183 -15.28 39.85 -5.63
C GLY A 183 -14.50 38.87 -4.76
N LEU A 184 -14.72 37.57 -4.93
CA LEU A 184 -13.92 36.55 -4.24
C LEU A 184 -12.44 36.63 -4.61
N LEU A 185 -12.10 36.75 -5.89
CA LEU A 185 -10.71 36.87 -6.35
C LEU A 185 -10.05 38.13 -5.81
N LEU A 186 -10.76 39.26 -5.72
CA LEU A 186 -10.26 40.49 -5.11
C LEU A 186 -9.98 40.30 -3.61
N LYS A 187 -10.86 39.68 -2.87
CA LYS A 187 -10.64 39.35 -1.46
C LYS A 187 -9.43 38.43 -1.27
N LEU A 188 -9.25 37.44 -2.15
CA LEU A 188 -8.09 36.51 -2.13
C LEU A 188 -6.78 37.24 -2.45
N LYS A 189 -6.78 38.17 -3.44
CA LYS A 189 -5.63 38.99 -3.81
C LYS A 189 -5.11 39.79 -2.62
N ASN A 190 -6.04 40.39 -1.86
CA ASN A 190 -5.70 41.20 -0.69
C ASN A 190 -5.30 40.39 0.53
N TYR A 191 -5.67 39.08 0.55
CA TYR A 191 -5.38 38.19 1.66
C TYR A 191 -4.03 37.47 1.50
N ASN A 192 -3.82 36.77 0.36
CA ASN A 192 -2.61 35.99 0.14
C ASN A 192 -2.35 35.78 -1.35
N ARG A 193 -1.21 36.28 -1.83
CA ARG A 193 -0.81 36.21 -3.24
C ARG A 193 -0.76 34.78 -3.79
N ASN A 194 -0.23 33.82 -3.02
CA ASN A 194 -0.10 32.45 -3.47
C ASN A 194 -1.47 31.76 -3.61
N LEU A 195 -2.36 32.01 -2.66
CA LEU A 195 -3.73 31.46 -2.72
C LEU A 195 -4.51 32.09 -3.90
N TYR A 196 -4.36 33.41 -4.10
CA TYR A 196 -4.94 34.12 -5.25
C TYR A 196 -4.46 33.52 -6.58
N LEU A 197 -3.16 33.35 -6.77
CA LEU A 197 -2.59 32.74 -7.97
C LEU A 197 -3.06 31.28 -8.13
N CYS A 198 -3.12 30.51 -7.05
CA CYS A 198 -3.67 29.15 -7.08
C CYS A 198 -5.12 29.12 -7.59
N CYS A 199 -5.98 30.00 -7.07
CA CYS A 199 -7.38 30.08 -7.49
C CYS A 199 -7.51 30.56 -8.94
N LEU A 200 -6.69 31.50 -9.40
CA LEU A 200 -6.66 31.90 -10.81
C LEU A 200 -6.26 30.78 -11.75
N LEU A 201 -5.23 29.99 -11.39
CA LEU A 201 -4.81 28.83 -12.18
C LEU A 201 -5.85 27.71 -12.13
N THR A 202 -6.57 27.55 -11.02
CA THR A 202 -7.68 26.59 -10.92
C THR A 202 -8.82 27.01 -11.85
N TYR A 203 -9.24 28.26 -11.78
CA TYR A 203 -10.35 28.81 -12.56
C TYR A 203 -10.01 28.94 -14.06
N GLY A 204 -8.88 29.57 -14.38
CA GLY A 204 -8.53 29.91 -15.77
C GLY A 204 -7.81 28.81 -16.55
N CYS A 205 -7.12 27.91 -15.87
CA CYS A 205 -6.36 26.81 -16.49
C CYS A 205 -6.94 25.43 -16.16
N LEU A 206 -8.00 25.35 -15.35
CA LEU A 206 -8.64 24.10 -14.91
C LEU A 206 -7.65 23.09 -14.31
N LEU A 207 -6.67 23.61 -13.56
CA LEU A 207 -5.64 22.83 -12.90
C LEU A 207 -6.06 22.47 -11.46
N ARG A 208 -5.57 21.32 -10.98
CA ARG A 208 -5.84 20.86 -9.62
C ARG A 208 -4.90 21.50 -8.59
N PRO A 209 -5.43 22.18 -7.54
CA PRO A 209 -4.64 22.95 -6.60
C PRO A 209 -3.51 22.16 -5.92
N HIS A 210 -3.82 21.00 -5.37
CA HIS A 210 -2.92 20.28 -4.48
C HIS A 210 -1.86 19.45 -5.20
N GLN A 211 -2.10 19.04 -6.42
CA GLN A 211 -1.21 18.14 -7.15
C GLN A 211 -0.57 18.80 -8.38
N GLU A 212 -1.36 19.44 -9.23
CA GLU A 212 -0.86 20.05 -10.45
C GLU A 212 -0.27 21.42 -10.15
N ILE A 213 -1.06 22.35 -9.60
CA ILE A 213 -0.65 23.75 -9.35
C ILE A 213 0.50 23.83 -8.34
N ARG A 214 0.37 23.15 -7.20
CA ARG A 214 1.38 23.19 -6.13
C ARG A 214 2.77 22.76 -6.60
N LEU A 215 2.85 21.86 -7.57
CA LEU A 215 4.11 21.31 -8.08
C LEU A 215 4.66 22.03 -9.31
N LEU A 216 3.98 23.11 -9.80
CA LEU A 216 4.45 23.87 -10.95
C LEU A 216 5.82 24.49 -10.67
N LYS A 217 6.69 24.39 -11.67
CA LYS A 217 7.99 25.04 -11.74
C LYS A 217 8.00 26.00 -12.94
N TRP A 218 8.88 26.98 -12.92
CA TRP A 218 8.98 27.91 -14.04
C TRP A 218 9.33 27.23 -15.36
N LYS A 219 10.07 26.14 -15.36
CA LYS A 219 10.35 25.36 -16.55
C LYS A 219 9.14 24.63 -17.15
N ASP A 220 8.04 24.52 -16.42
CA ASP A 220 6.80 23.95 -16.94
C ASP A 220 6.06 24.95 -17.84
N PHE A 221 6.40 26.23 -17.77
CA PHE A 221 5.82 27.25 -18.64
C PHE A 221 6.65 27.42 -19.93
N SER A 222 5.99 27.78 -21.01
CA SER A 222 6.64 28.25 -22.23
C SER A 222 7.38 29.56 -21.96
N ASP A 223 8.30 29.95 -22.86
CA ASP A 223 9.10 31.15 -22.68
C ASP A 223 8.27 32.43 -22.65
N ASP A 224 7.19 32.46 -23.41
CA ASP A 224 6.22 33.57 -23.50
C ASP A 224 5.09 33.46 -22.45
N LEU A 225 5.16 32.46 -21.55
CA LEU A 225 4.12 32.14 -20.54
C LEU A 225 2.75 31.81 -21.13
N CYS A 226 2.64 31.51 -22.44
CA CYS A 226 1.37 31.21 -23.09
C CYS A 226 0.83 29.82 -22.74
N TYR A 227 1.70 28.90 -22.38
CA TYR A 227 1.31 27.51 -22.12
C TYR A 227 2.00 26.94 -20.88
N ILE A 228 1.33 25.97 -20.25
CA ILE A 228 1.90 25.11 -19.19
C ILE A 228 2.00 23.71 -19.73
N ASN A 229 3.19 23.12 -19.73
CA ASN A 229 3.47 21.76 -20.14
C ASN A 229 3.47 20.84 -18.90
N LEU A 230 2.44 20.02 -18.75
CA LEU A 230 2.31 19.08 -17.66
C LEU A 230 2.68 17.68 -18.11
N THR A 231 3.73 17.11 -17.52
CA THR A 231 4.09 15.71 -17.74
C THR A 231 3.10 14.76 -17.05
N GLY A 232 2.91 13.57 -17.58
CA GLY A 232 2.00 12.57 -17.01
C GLY A 232 2.28 12.22 -15.55
N SER A 233 3.53 12.36 -15.09
CA SER A 233 3.89 12.15 -13.67
C SER A 233 3.23 13.16 -12.72
N LYS A 234 2.90 14.36 -13.19
CA LYS A 234 2.27 15.45 -12.42
C LYS A 234 0.73 15.40 -12.50
N VAL A 235 0.16 14.67 -13.45
CA VAL A 235 -1.29 14.66 -13.73
C VAL A 235 -1.93 13.36 -13.27
N LYS A 236 -3.14 13.43 -12.72
CA LYS A 236 -3.89 12.24 -12.26
C LYS A 236 -4.16 11.23 -13.38
N SER A 237 -4.37 11.69 -14.62
CA SER A 237 -4.60 10.84 -15.78
C SER A 237 -3.33 10.14 -16.30
N LYS A 238 -2.15 10.49 -15.79
CA LYS A 238 -0.83 10.04 -16.24
C LYS A 238 -0.55 10.31 -17.75
N ARG A 239 -1.29 11.25 -18.36
CA ARG A 239 -1.09 11.69 -19.74
C ARG A 239 -0.47 13.09 -19.77
N ASN A 240 0.43 13.33 -20.70
CA ASN A 240 0.97 14.67 -20.91
C ASN A 240 -0.17 15.62 -21.36
N ARG A 241 -0.10 16.87 -20.89
CA ARG A 241 -1.13 17.87 -21.17
C ARG A 241 -0.49 19.24 -21.35
N ILE A 242 -0.86 19.92 -22.43
CA ILE A 242 -0.52 21.33 -22.66
C ILE A 242 -1.76 22.15 -22.31
N VAL A 243 -1.59 23.17 -21.49
CA VAL A 243 -2.67 23.99 -20.95
C VAL A 243 -2.41 25.45 -21.31
N PRO A 244 -3.31 26.12 -22.05
CA PRO A 244 -3.16 27.52 -22.36
C PRO A 244 -3.32 28.37 -21.09
N VAL A 245 -2.53 29.44 -20.99
CA VAL A 245 -2.57 30.39 -19.87
C VAL A 245 -3.26 31.66 -20.34
N PRO A 246 -4.43 32.00 -19.78
CA PRO A 246 -5.14 33.24 -20.15
C PRO A 246 -4.31 34.51 -19.91
N LEU A 247 -4.53 35.51 -20.73
CA LEU A 247 -3.77 36.78 -20.70
C LEU A 247 -3.78 37.45 -19.31
N TYR A 248 -4.92 37.43 -18.62
CA TYR A 248 -5.04 38.05 -17.29
C TYR A 248 -4.20 37.32 -16.21
N ILE A 249 -3.88 36.05 -16.41
CA ILE A 249 -2.95 35.28 -15.55
C ILE A 249 -1.51 35.60 -15.95
N ARG A 250 -1.21 35.62 -17.26
CA ARG A 250 0.15 35.96 -17.75
C ARG A 250 0.64 37.30 -17.22
N LYS A 251 -0.23 38.33 -17.20
CA LYS A 251 0.09 39.67 -16.71
C LYS A 251 0.54 39.75 -15.26
N ILE A 252 0.23 38.79 -14.44
CA ILE A 252 0.60 38.73 -13.01
C ILE A 252 1.74 37.76 -12.72
N LEU A 253 2.15 36.96 -13.72
CA LEU A 253 3.27 36.05 -13.60
C LEU A 253 4.59 36.77 -13.88
N THR A 254 5.58 36.55 -13.02
CA THR A 254 6.96 37.00 -13.23
C THR A 254 7.84 35.77 -13.26
N LYS A 255 8.44 35.45 -14.41
CA LYS A 255 9.26 34.26 -14.60
C LYS A 255 10.47 34.31 -13.66
N GLY A 256 10.67 33.22 -12.93
CA GLY A 256 11.81 33.03 -12.04
C GLY A 256 12.76 31.96 -12.58
N VAL A 257 13.61 31.42 -11.70
CA VAL A 257 14.59 30.39 -12.03
C VAL A 257 13.86 29.10 -12.47
N ALA A 258 14.28 28.53 -13.59
CA ALA A 258 13.59 27.43 -14.28
C ALA A 258 13.18 26.25 -13.37
N ASP A 259 14.08 25.80 -12.50
CA ASP A 259 13.82 24.66 -11.60
C ASP A 259 13.12 25.02 -10.30
N HIS A 260 12.91 26.30 -10.03
CA HIS A 260 12.21 26.76 -8.84
C HIS A 260 10.69 26.60 -8.99
N ASN A 261 10.05 26.24 -7.88
CA ASN A 261 8.60 26.21 -7.77
C ASN A 261 8.03 27.64 -7.78
N ILE A 262 6.93 27.87 -8.50
CA ILE A 262 6.35 29.20 -8.71
C ILE A 262 5.82 29.88 -7.43
N PHE A 263 5.53 29.11 -6.39
CA PHE A 263 4.98 29.59 -5.12
C PHE A 263 6.03 29.76 -4.03
N SER A 264 6.92 28.78 -3.87
CA SER A 264 7.97 28.81 -2.84
C SER A 264 9.21 29.55 -3.28
N ASN A 265 9.35 29.83 -4.57
CA ASN A 265 10.55 30.35 -5.21
C ASN A 265 11.84 29.57 -4.85
N ALA A 266 11.71 28.27 -4.63
CA ALA A 266 12.76 27.34 -4.25
C ALA A 266 12.62 26.02 -5.01
N LEU A 267 13.63 25.15 -4.93
CA LEU A 267 13.58 23.79 -5.54
C LEU A 267 12.45 22.93 -4.98
N LYS A 268 12.13 23.10 -3.67
CA LYS A 268 11.11 22.32 -2.98
C LYS A 268 9.77 23.08 -2.96
N PRO A 269 8.66 22.40 -3.34
CA PRO A 269 7.33 22.99 -3.21
C PRO A 269 6.90 23.01 -1.74
N TYR A 270 5.89 23.82 -1.42
CA TYR A 270 5.22 23.79 -0.13
C TYR A 270 4.60 22.42 0.18
N SER A 271 4.21 22.20 1.44
CA SER A 271 3.59 20.93 1.91
C SER A 271 2.30 20.61 1.14
N ASN A 272 1.88 19.34 1.18
CA ASN A 272 0.67 18.88 0.47
C ASN A 272 -0.62 19.61 0.90
N ASP A 273 -0.68 20.04 2.17
CA ASP A 273 -1.86 20.71 2.72
C ASP A 273 -1.75 22.26 2.68
N TYR A 274 -0.73 22.82 2.03
CA TYR A 274 -0.47 24.26 2.01
C TYR A 274 -1.70 25.08 1.60
N PHE A 275 -2.22 24.88 0.41
CA PHE A 275 -3.39 25.62 -0.09
C PHE A 275 -4.66 25.30 0.71
N LYS A 276 -4.86 24.07 1.14
CA LYS A 276 -5.98 23.68 2.00
C LYS A 276 -5.95 24.42 3.33
N THR A 277 -4.78 24.57 3.92
CA THR A 277 -4.61 25.27 5.19
C THR A 277 -4.87 26.76 5.06
N ILE A 278 -4.32 27.42 4.02
CA ILE A 278 -4.53 28.84 3.79
C ILE A 278 -6.00 29.12 3.43
N TRP A 279 -6.61 28.29 2.59
CA TRP A 279 -8.04 28.40 2.25
C TRP A 279 -8.94 28.29 3.49
N ARG A 280 -8.66 27.35 4.37
CA ARG A 280 -9.41 27.22 5.64
C ARG A 280 -9.29 28.46 6.51
N ARG A 281 -8.07 29.01 6.66
CA ARG A 281 -7.83 30.25 7.40
C ARG A 281 -8.55 31.45 6.77
N PHE A 282 -8.51 31.55 5.45
CA PHE A 282 -9.21 32.59 4.71
C PHE A 282 -10.73 32.54 4.99
N LYS A 283 -11.36 31.37 4.94
CA LYS A 283 -12.78 31.22 5.26
C LYS A 283 -13.12 31.58 6.72
N GLN A 284 -12.23 31.28 7.65
CA GLN A 284 -12.44 31.67 9.05
C GLN A 284 -12.43 33.18 9.27
N LEU A 285 -11.67 33.93 8.45
CA LEU A 285 -11.61 35.40 8.52
C LEU A 285 -12.74 36.10 7.73
N LYS A 286 -13.41 35.39 6.83
CA LYS A 286 -14.46 35.89 5.94
C LYS A 286 -15.72 35.08 6.14
N SER A 287 -16.58 35.56 7.06
CA SER A 287 -17.81 34.89 7.41
C SER A 287 -18.87 34.89 6.30
N ASP A 288 -18.70 35.73 5.28
CA ASP A 288 -19.58 35.86 4.13
C ASP A 288 -19.34 34.80 3.04
N ILE A 289 -18.35 33.93 3.21
CA ILE A 289 -18.11 32.82 2.28
C ILE A 289 -18.78 31.56 2.79
N ASP A 290 -19.68 31.01 1.97
CA ASP A 290 -20.39 29.76 2.29
C ASP A 290 -19.37 28.64 2.65
N ILE A 291 -19.71 27.91 3.69
CA ILE A 291 -18.88 26.80 4.20
C ILE A 291 -18.68 25.71 3.14
N SER A 292 -19.66 25.50 2.24
CA SER A 292 -19.61 24.51 1.16
C SER A 292 -18.62 24.87 0.06
N VAL A 293 -18.28 26.16 -0.10
CA VAL A 293 -17.32 26.62 -1.12
C VAL A 293 -15.92 26.09 -0.83
N THR A 294 -15.34 25.46 -1.81
CA THR A 294 -13.99 24.88 -1.78
C THR A 294 -13.08 25.56 -2.81
N ILE A 295 -11.79 25.27 -2.80
CA ILE A 295 -10.88 25.74 -3.87
C ILE A 295 -11.29 25.15 -5.25
N TYR A 296 -12.10 24.08 -5.27
CA TYR A 296 -12.59 23.43 -6.49
C TYR A 296 -13.96 23.94 -6.94
N SER A 297 -14.65 24.73 -6.11
CA SER A 297 -15.89 25.41 -6.50
C SER A 297 -15.59 26.57 -7.43
#